data_49c2e86bffc8efed07d5fa9c8c3d3fae
#
_entry.id   49c2e86bffc8efed07d5fa9c8c3d3fae
#
_cell.length_a   1.000
_cell.length_b   1.000
_cell.length_c   1.000
_cell.angle_alpha   90.00
_cell.angle_beta   90.00
_cell.angle_gamma   90.00
#
_symmetry.space_group_name_H-M   'P 1'
#
loop_
_entity.id
_entity.type
_entity.pdbx_description
1 polymer ?
#
loop_
_entity_poly.entity_id
_entity_poly.type
_entity_poly.pdbx_seq_one_letter_code
_entity_poly.pdbx_strand_id
1 'polypeptide(L)'
;SRGLGDVYKRQAVFRDGKPHVSGNWASARTLYNGPVQTAFEVGYAPWDVGGGVRVAETRRVALDAGSRFSKVRSTLTIRGAETVKAGVGMDTGKGRNDYETVTKDREDGGLMTAWSRPRKNDGCLGTAVIVPWGPEGGAVDSEGCTYWIREAANGKPFEWYMGAVWDKASPFKSSAAWEAEARRVRECVRHPLQVRVR
;
A
#
# COMPACT_ATOMS: atom_id res chain seq x y z
N SER A 1 11.06 18.05 5.53
CA SER A 1 11.56 17.19 4.45
C SER A 1 10.62 16.02 4.28
N ARG A 2 9.92 15.95 3.14
CA ARG A 2 9.10 14.77 2.80
C ARG A 2 10.08 13.64 2.47
N GLY A 3 10.09 12.57 3.27
CA GLY A 3 10.91 11.40 2.98
C GLY A 3 10.47 10.72 1.68
N LEU A 4 11.40 10.16 0.93
CA LEU A 4 11.15 9.44 -0.34
C LEU A 4 10.10 8.31 -0.22
N GLY A 5 9.92 7.74 0.99
CA GLY A 5 8.90 6.70 1.25
C GLY A 5 7.46 7.20 1.27
N ASP A 6 7.24 8.50 1.51
CA ASP A 6 5.89 9.08 1.58
C ASP A 6 5.30 9.43 0.21
N VAL A 7 6.12 9.42 -0.85
CA VAL A 7 5.73 9.92 -2.17
C VAL A 7 4.95 8.89 -2.97
N TYR A 8 5.21 7.59 -2.80
CA TYR A 8 4.68 6.57 -3.70
C TYR A 8 3.56 5.70 -3.12
N LYS A 9 3.54 5.47 -1.81
CA LYS A 9 2.57 4.59 -1.14
C LYS A 9 2.22 5.17 0.21
N ARG A 10 0.94 5.33 0.50
CA ARG A 10 0.46 5.95 1.74
C ARG A 10 -0.61 5.09 2.40
N GLN A 11 -0.61 5.13 3.71
CA GLN A 11 -1.74 4.71 4.53
C GLN A 11 -2.20 5.91 5.33
N ALA A 12 -3.52 6.08 5.45
CA ALA A 12 -4.14 7.16 6.19
C ALA A 12 -5.36 6.66 6.95
N VAL A 13 -5.75 7.36 7.99
CA VAL A 13 -7.07 7.23 8.60
C VAL A 13 -7.92 8.40 8.14
N PHE A 14 -9.12 8.12 7.63
CA PHE A 14 -10.02 9.13 7.11
C PHE A 14 -11.07 9.52 8.15
N ARG A 15 -11.21 10.81 8.37
CA ARG A 15 -12.28 11.40 9.17
C ARG A 15 -12.79 12.68 8.51
N ASP A 16 -14.11 12.83 8.43
CA ASP A 16 -14.78 13.98 7.79
C ASP A 16 -14.23 14.28 6.38
N GLY A 17 -13.97 13.20 5.61
CA GLY A 17 -13.43 13.25 4.24
C GLY A 17 -11.94 13.62 4.15
N LYS A 18 -11.24 13.81 5.26
CA LYS A 18 -9.82 14.21 5.28
C LYS A 18 -8.92 13.04 5.69
N PRO A 19 -7.76 12.86 5.04
CA PRO A 19 -6.76 11.89 5.44
C PRO A 19 -5.92 12.43 6.61
N HIS A 20 -5.76 11.61 7.64
CA HIS A 20 -4.84 11.82 8.75
C HIS A 20 -3.75 10.76 8.68
N VAL A 21 -2.51 11.19 8.52
CA VAL A 21 -1.36 10.30 8.41
C VAL A 21 -0.58 10.28 9.71
N SER A 22 0.07 9.16 10.00
CA SER A 22 1.01 9.05 11.11
C SER A 22 2.22 9.94 10.90
N GLY A 23 2.94 10.24 11.97
CA GLY A 23 4.31 10.74 11.90
C GLY A 23 5.29 9.66 11.44
N ASN A 24 6.58 9.87 11.69
CA ASN A 24 7.59 8.85 11.45
C ASN A 24 7.36 7.62 12.37
N TRP A 25 7.85 6.46 11.93
CA TRP A 25 7.87 5.26 12.78
C TRP A 25 8.68 5.52 14.06
N ALA A 26 8.18 5.01 15.18
CA ALA A 26 8.78 5.14 16.51
C ALA A 26 9.65 3.93 16.88
N SER A 27 9.37 2.77 16.28
CA SER A 27 10.12 1.54 16.48
C SER A 27 10.19 0.72 15.22
N ALA A 28 11.29 -0.04 15.08
CA ALA A 28 11.45 -1.02 14.00
C ALA A 28 12.22 -2.24 14.53
N ARG A 29 11.83 -3.43 14.07
CA ARG A 29 12.57 -4.66 14.36
C ARG A 29 12.47 -5.64 13.18
N THR A 30 13.55 -6.35 12.92
CA THR A 30 13.52 -7.50 12.02
C THR A 30 12.84 -8.66 12.74
N LEU A 31 11.86 -9.28 12.08
CA LEU A 31 11.20 -10.47 12.61
C LEU A 31 11.98 -11.72 12.22
N TYR A 32 12.34 -11.81 10.96
CA TYR A 32 13.20 -12.86 10.40
C TYR A 32 13.82 -12.41 9.08
N ASN A 33 14.94 -13.03 8.74
CA ASN A 33 15.66 -12.77 7.50
C ASN A 33 16.21 -14.11 6.98
N GLY A 34 15.37 -14.84 6.27
CA GLY A 34 15.69 -16.16 5.73
C GLY A 34 15.85 -16.14 4.20
N PRO A 35 16.31 -17.27 3.61
CA PRO A 35 16.53 -17.35 2.17
C PRO A 35 15.25 -17.33 1.34
N VAL A 36 14.10 -17.69 1.93
CA VAL A 36 12.81 -17.77 1.23
C VAL A 36 11.90 -16.59 1.53
N GLN A 37 12.09 -15.91 2.67
CA GLN A 37 11.30 -14.76 3.06
C GLN A 37 12.07 -13.88 4.04
N THR A 38 11.87 -12.58 3.95
CA THR A 38 12.27 -11.61 4.97
C THR A 38 11.06 -10.86 5.50
N ALA A 39 11.08 -10.51 6.79
CA ALA A 39 10.04 -9.67 7.38
C ALA A 39 10.55 -8.76 8.47
N PHE A 40 9.92 -7.61 8.58
CA PHE A 40 10.15 -6.64 9.65
C PHE A 40 8.83 -6.06 10.15
N GLU A 41 8.89 -5.47 11.32
CA GLU A 41 7.77 -4.79 11.96
C GLU A 41 8.17 -3.35 12.28
N VAL A 42 7.27 -2.42 12.01
CA VAL A 42 7.40 -1.01 12.42
C VAL A 42 6.20 -0.61 13.27
N GLY A 43 6.46 0.17 14.30
CA GLY A 43 5.45 0.76 15.17
C GLY A 43 5.36 2.27 14.96
N TYR A 44 4.14 2.79 14.85
CA TYR A 44 3.84 4.22 14.77
C TYR A 44 3.21 4.67 16.08
N ALA A 45 3.76 5.74 16.66
CA ALA A 45 3.23 6.34 17.87
C ALA A 45 1.80 6.86 17.66
N PRO A 46 0.98 6.97 18.71
CA PRO A 46 -0.38 7.47 18.60
C PRO A 46 -0.43 8.87 18.00
N TRP A 47 -1.21 9.05 16.91
CA TRP A 47 -1.50 10.34 16.29
C TRP A 47 -2.98 10.70 16.41
N ASP A 48 -3.28 11.98 16.36
CA ASP A 48 -4.64 12.52 16.42
C ASP A 48 -5.29 12.43 15.02
N VAL A 49 -6.52 11.96 14.97
CA VAL A 49 -7.34 11.92 13.75
C VAL A 49 -8.58 12.81 13.86
N GLY A 50 -8.63 13.66 14.89
CA GLY A 50 -9.72 14.58 15.17
C GLY A 50 -10.84 13.97 16.02
N GLY A 51 -11.70 14.83 16.60
CA GLY A 51 -12.87 14.43 17.39
C GLY A 51 -12.56 13.57 18.61
N GLY A 52 -11.40 13.71 19.23
CA GLY A 52 -10.98 12.93 20.39
C GLY A 52 -10.52 11.51 20.06
N VAL A 53 -10.39 11.17 18.77
CA VAL A 53 -9.91 9.84 18.33
C VAL A 53 -8.42 9.88 18.08
N ARG A 54 -7.69 8.93 18.68
CA ARG A 54 -6.26 8.71 18.47
C ARG A 54 -6.01 7.30 17.95
N VAL A 55 -5.09 7.18 17.01
CA VAL A 55 -4.74 5.90 16.38
C VAL A 55 -3.24 5.67 16.52
N ALA A 56 -2.85 4.46 16.87
CA ALA A 56 -1.48 3.94 16.73
C ALA A 56 -1.51 2.78 15.75
N GLU A 57 -0.37 2.44 15.16
CA GLU A 57 -0.30 1.33 14.21
C GLU A 57 0.92 0.45 14.48
N THR A 58 0.72 -0.87 14.37
CA THR A 58 1.79 -1.85 14.15
C THR A 58 1.66 -2.39 12.73
N ARG A 59 2.72 -2.26 11.95
CA ARG A 59 2.77 -2.70 10.56
C ARG A 59 3.84 -3.76 10.38
N ARG A 60 3.45 -4.94 9.91
CA ARG A 60 4.37 -6.00 9.52
C ARG A 60 4.48 -6.02 8.01
N VAL A 61 5.70 -6.09 7.51
CA VAL A 61 6.01 -6.15 6.09
C VAL A 61 6.81 -7.42 5.84
N ALA A 62 6.35 -8.25 4.92
CA ALA A 62 7.02 -9.47 4.50
C ALA A 62 7.23 -9.48 2.99
N LEU A 63 8.38 -9.96 2.55
CA LEU A 63 8.73 -10.12 1.15
C LEU A 63 9.25 -11.53 0.93
N ASP A 64 8.59 -12.25 0.03
CA ASP A 64 9.01 -13.57 -0.42
C ASP A 64 10.13 -13.49 -1.45
N ALA A 65 11.03 -14.44 -1.44
CA ALA A 65 12.10 -14.54 -2.43
C ALA A 65 11.50 -14.61 -3.85
N GLY A 66 12.05 -13.81 -4.76
CA GLY A 66 11.56 -13.70 -6.15
C GLY A 66 10.30 -12.84 -6.32
N SER A 67 9.61 -12.45 -5.25
CA SER A 67 8.46 -11.56 -5.34
C SER A 67 8.88 -10.10 -5.57
N ARG A 68 8.05 -9.36 -6.29
CA ARG A 68 8.11 -7.90 -6.44
C ARG A 68 7.10 -7.18 -5.54
N PHE A 69 6.30 -7.96 -4.80
CA PHE A 69 5.23 -7.46 -3.96
C PHE A 69 5.49 -7.85 -2.50
N SER A 70 5.60 -6.84 -1.65
CA SER A 70 5.61 -7.04 -0.21
C SER A 70 4.17 -7.14 0.29
N LYS A 71 3.92 -8.15 1.12
CA LYS A 71 2.69 -8.26 1.90
C LYS A 71 2.81 -7.34 3.13
N VAL A 72 1.82 -6.51 3.33
CA VAL A 72 1.72 -5.62 4.48
C VAL A 72 0.52 -6.01 5.32
N ARG A 73 0.73 -6.18 6.61
CA ARG A 73 -0.32 -6.44 7.61
C ARG A 73 -0.32 -5.31 8.63
N SER A 74 -1.37 -4.51 8.59
CA SER A 74 -1.57 -3.35 9.47
C SER A 74 -2.54 -3.70 10.58
N THR A 75 -2.20 -3.33 11.81
CA THR A 75 -3.08 -3.43 12.98
C THR A 75 -3.17 -2.06 13.62
N LEU A 76 -4.38 -1.51 13.69
CA LEU A 76 -4.63 -0.22 14.31
C LEU A 76 -5.07 -0.40 15.76
N THR A 77 -4.44 0.34 16.67
CA THR A 77 -4.91 0.51 18.04
C THR A 77 -5.64 1.84 18.12
N ILE A 78 -6.96 1.80 18.33
CA ILE A 78 -7.85 2.95 18.26
C ILE A 78 -8.31 3.31 19.67
N ARG A 79 -8.25 4.60 20.01
CA ARG A 79 -8.81 5.16 21.24
C ARG A 79 -9.83 6.23 20.90
N GLY A 80 -10.97 6.21 21.56
CA GLY A 80 -12.08 7.15 21.32
C GLY A 80 -13.06 6.73 20.22
N ALA A 81 -12.87 5.55 19.61
CA ALA A 81 -13.81 4.93 18.67
C ALA A 81 -13.57 3.41 18.62
N GLU A 82 -14.56 2.65 18.14
CA GLU A 82 -14.43 1.21 17.90
C GLU A 82 -13.82 0.90 16.53
N THR A 83 -14.17 1.71 15.54
CA THR A 83 -13.71 1.59 14.15
C THR A 83 -13.27 2.93 13.59
N VAL A 84 -12.45 2.87 12.54
CA VAL A 84 -12.06 4.03 11.72
C VAL A 84 -12.06 3.65 10.25
N LYS A 85 -12.19 4.63 9.36
CA LYS A 85 -11.97 4.42 7.93
C LYS A 85 -10.48 4.44 7.63
N ALA A 86 -9.88 3.29 7.36
CA ALA A 86 -8.50 3.18 6.92
C ALA A 86 -8.41 3.27 5.41
N GLY A 87 -7.46 4.06 4.90
CA GLY A 87 -7.17 4.22 3.49
C GLY A 87 -5.78 3.68 3.16
N VAL A 88 -5.68 2.85 2.13
CA VAL A 88 -4.42 2.40 1.56
C VAL A 88 -4.33 2.95 0.14
N GLY A 89 -3.28 3.68 -0.16
CA GLY A 89 -3.18 4.41 -1.40
C GLY A 89 -1.78 4.62 -1.92
N MET A 90 -1.74 5.32 -3.02
CA MET A 90 -0.49 5.74 -3.66
C MET A 90 -0.63 7.14 -4.25
N ASP A 91 0.51 7.80 -4.42
CA ASP A 91 0.61 9.02 -5.19
C ASP A 91 0.26 8.75 -6.65
N THR A 92 -0.68 9.49 -7.18
CA THR A 92 -1.14 9.40 -8.58
C THR A 92 -0.72 10.61 -9.41
N GLY A 93 0.14 11.46 -8.86
CA GLY A 93 0.71 12.60 -9.58
C GLY A 93 -0.28 13.68 -9.99
N LYS A 94 -1.45 13.75 -9.35
CA LYS A 94 -2.47 14.75 -9.71
C LYS A 94 -1.88 16.17 -9.68
N GLY A 95 -1.95 16.85 -10.83
CA GLY A 95 -1.38 18.19 -11.00
C GLY A 95 0.14 18.20 -11.30
N ARG A 96 0.78 17.03 -11.44
CA ARG A 96 2.18 16.87 -11.79
C ARG A 96 2.35 15.96 -13.00
N ASN A 97 3.39 16.19 -13.77
CA ASN A 97 3.70 15.36 -14.96
C ASN A 97 4.74 14.26 -14.64
N ASP A 98 4.59 13.61 -13.47
CA ASP A 98 5.55 12.63 -12.97
C ASP A 98 5.34 11.23 -13.55
N TYR A 99 4.11 10.93 -14.00
CA TYR A 99 3.73 9.62 -14.49
C TYR A 99 3.38 9.63 -15.97
N GLU A 100 3.76 8.58 -16.66
CA GLU A 100 3.31 8.28 -18.02
C GLU A 100 1.92 7.65 -17.99
N THR A 101 1.73 6.71 -17.05
CA THR A 101 0.47 5.98 -16.90
C THR A 101 0.12 5.84 -15.43
N VAL A 102 -1.16 6.02 -15.10
CA VAL A 102 -1.74 5.70 -13.81
C VAL A 102 -3.03 4.92 -14.06
N THR A 103 -3.08 3.68 -13.60
CA THR A 103 -4.28 2.83 -13.68
C THR A 103 -4.91 2.71 -12.29
N LYS A 104 -6.23 2.91 -12.24
CA LYS A 104 -7.07 2.74 -11.06
C LYS A 104 -8.21 1.81 -11.46
N ASP A 105 -8.10 0.55 -11.07
CA ASP A 105 -9.17 -0.42 -11.37
C ASP A 105 -10.35 -0.19 -10.41
N ARG A 106 -11.30 0.64 -10.84
CA ARG A 106 -12.47 1.01 -10.04
C ARG A 106 -13.63 0.04 -10.17
N GLU A 107 -13.67 -0.76 -11.23
CA GLU A 107 -14.74 -1.73 -11.48
C GLU A 107 -14.58 -2.96 -10.61
N ASP A 108 -13.47 -3.67 -10.77
CA ASP A 108 -13.09 -4.79 -9.92
C ASP A 108 -12.55 -4.36 -8.56
N GLY A 109 -12.03 -3.13 -8.48
CA GLY A 109 -11.43 -2.56 -7.30
C GLY A 109 -10.11 -3.23 -6.88
N GLY A 110 -9.48 -2.62 -5.89
CA GLY A 110 -8.35 -3.22 -5.21
C GLY A 110 -7.01 -3.20 -5.94
N LEU A 111 -6.89 -2.57 -7.11
CA LEU A 111 -5.62 -2.41 -7.82
C LEU A 111 -5.41 -0.95 -8.23
N MET A 112 -4.22 -0.45 -7.93
CA MET A 112 -3.68 0.76 -8.53
C MET A 112 -2.26 0.48 -9.00
N THR A 113 -1.92 0.97 -10.20
CA THR A 113 -0.55 0.97 -10.73
C THR A 113 -0.17 2.34 -11.23
N ALA A 114 1.10 2.65 -11.18
CA ALA A 114 1.66 3.83 -11.82
C ALA A 114 3.00 3.49 -12.46
N TRP A 115 3.27 4.12 -13.60
CA TRP A 115 4.54 4.03 -14.30
C TRP A 115 5.10 5.43 -14.47
N SER A 116 6.28 5.68 -13.92
CA SER A 116 6.89 7.00 -13.97
C SER A 116 7.36 7.38 -15.36
N ARG A 117 7.39 8.67 -15.66
CA ARG A 117 8.13 9.15 -16.83
C ARG A 117 9.62 8.96 -16.62
N PRO A 118 10.39 8.65 -17.67
CA PRO A 118 11.83 8.56 -17.53
C PRO A 118 12.40 9.94 -17.16
N ARG A 119 13.31 9.95 -16.19
CA ARG A 119 14.06 11.13 -15.80
C ARG A 119 15.51 10.99 -16.31
N LYS A 120 15.86 11.74 -17.36
CA LYS A 120 17.18 11.65 -17.99
C LYS A 120 17.55 10.21 -18.32
N ASN A 121 18.64 9.69 -17.71
CA ASN A 121 19.11 8.33 -17.89
C ASN A 121 18.67 7.36 -16.80
N ASP A 122 17.75 7.76 -15.91
CA ASP A 122 17.41 6.96 -14.72
C ASP A 122 16.39 5.84 -15.00
N GLY A 123 15.76 5.86 -16.19
CA GLY A 123 14.72 4.90 -16.54
C GLY A 123 13.37 5.21 -15.88
N CYS A 124 12.50 4.20 -15.84
CA CYS A 124 11.14 4.28 -15.33
C CYS A 124 10.97 3.44 -14.08
N LEU A 125 10.16 3.93 -13.15
CA LEU A 125 9.76 3.22 -11.94
C LEU A 125 8.28 2.82 -12.06
N GLY A 126 8.01 1.51 -11.97
CA GLY A 126 6.66 0.98 -11.81
C GLY A 126 6.34 0.83 -10.33
N THR A 127 5.16 1.27 -9.90
CA THR A 127 4.65 1.05 -8.53
C THR A 127 3.25 0.47 -8.59
N ALA A 128 2.86 -0.30 -7.57
CA ALA A 128 1.53 -0.86 -7.45
C ALA A 128 1.07 -0.96 -6.00
N VAL A 129 -0.24 -0.87 -5.80
CA VAL A 129 -0.94 -1.19 -4.56
C VAL A 129 -2.07 -2.15 -4.89
N ILE A 130 -2.15 -3.25 -4.11
CA ILE A 130 -3.22 -4.24 -4.20
C ILE A 130 -3.89 -4.35 -2.83
N VAL A 131 -5.21 -4.25 -2.80
CA VAL A 131 -6.03 -4.50 -1.62
C VAL A 131 -6.97 -5.68 -1.89
N PRO A 132 -6.85 -6.79 -1.14
CA PRO A 132 -7.62 -8.02 -1.41
C PRO A 132 -9.11 -7.87 -1.10
N TRP A 133 -9.48 -6.93 -0.22
CA TRP A 133 -10.88 -6.72 0.21
C TRP A 133 -11.77 -6.08 -0.87
N GLY A 134 -11.21 -5.66 -2.02
CA GLY A 134 -12.00 -5.06 -3.08
C GLY A 134 -12.46 -3.62 -2.77
N PRO A 135 -13.54 -3.15 -3.42
CA PRO A 135 -13.98 -1.75 -3.37
C PRO A 135 -14.93 -1.40 -2.21
N GLU A 136 -14.90 -2.10 -1.07
CA GLU A 136 -15.89 -1.95 0.03
C GLU A 136 -16.20 -0.49 0.40
N GLY A 137 -15.17 0.36 0.54
CA GLY A 137 -15.31 1.78 0.87
C GLY A 137 -15.10 2.71 -0.32
N GLY A 138 -14.94 2.14 -1.52
CA GLY A 138 -14.65 2.90 -2.74
C GLY A 138 -13.22 3.46 -2.78
N ALA A 139 -12.96 4.23 -3.84
CA ALA A 139 -11.72 4.97 -4.02
C ALA A 139 -11.92 6.45 -3.74
N VAL A 140 -11.06 7.03 -2.93
CA VAL A 140 -11.06 8.47 -2.60
C VAL A 140 -9.79 9.12 -3.08
N ASP A 141 -9.92 10.18 -3.88
CA ASP A 141 -8.80 11.02 -4.30
C ASP A 141 -8.63 12.17 -3.29
N SER A 142 -7.45 12.27 -2.69
CA SER A 142 -7.11 13.33 -1.75
C SER A 142 -5.62 13.64 -1.78
N GLU A 143 -5.24 14.92 -1.76
CA GLU A 143 -3.85 15.41 -1.69
C GLU A 143 -2.91 14.80 -2.75
N GLY A 144 -3.40 14.59 -3.98
CA GLY A 144 -2.62 14.01 -5.07
C GLY A 144 -2.44 12.50 -4.98
N CYS A 145 -3.06 11.86 -4.01
CA CYS A 145 -3.09 10.42 -3.84
C CYS A 145 -4.48 9.86 -4.12
N THR A 146 -4.55 8.60 -4.49
CA THR A 146 -5.79 7.83 -4.50
C THR A 146 -5.70 6.76 -3.43
N TYR A 147 -6.79 6.58 -2.68
CA TYR A 147 -6.87 5.62 -1.57
C TYR A 147 -8.04 4.66 -1.77
N TRP A 148 -7.80 3.38 -1.54
CA TRP A 148 -8.86 2.40 -1.30
C TRP A 148 -9.23 2.45 0.17
N ILE A 149 -10.51 2.69 0.45
CA ILE A 149 -11.02 2.85 1.82
C ILE A 149 -11.66 1.56 2.30
N ARG A 150 -11.44 1.25 3.58
CA ARG A 150 -12.15 0.20 4.29
C ARG A 150 -12.44 0.63 5.73
N GLU A 151 -13.42 -0.01 6.36
CA GLU A 151 -13.57 0.05 7.80
C GLU A 151 -12.53 -0.85 8.48
N ALA A 152 -11.86 -0.32 9.49
CA ALA A 152 -10.88 -1.02 10.29
C ALA A 152 -11.27 -0.97 11.76
N ALA A 153 -11.47 -2.16 12.36
CA ALA A 153 -11.81 -2.28 13.77
C ALA A 153 -10.56 -2.28 14.66
N ASN A 154 -10.72 -1.79 15.88
CA ASN A 154 -9.65 -1.74 16.88
C ASN A 154 -9.00 -3.11 17.10
N GLY A 155 -7.69 -3.19 16.98
CA GLY A 155 -6.90 -4.41 17.18
C GLY A 155 -7.08 -5.49 16.10
N LYS A 156 -7.96 -5.31 15.11
CA LYS A 156 -8.13 -6.28 14.03
C LYS A 156 -7.18 -5.98 12.87
N PRO A 157 -6.35 -6.93 12.44
CA PRO A 157 -5.43 -6.73 11.34
C PRO A 157 -6.16 -6.73 9.99
N PHE A 158 -5.60 -5.99 9.04
CA PHE A 158 -5.95 -6.07 7.63
C PHE A 158 -4.70 -6.13 6.77
N GLU A 159 -4.84 -6.71 5.59
CA GLU A 159 -3.70 -6.99 4.70
C GLU A 159 -3.85 -6.24 3.38
N TRP A 160 -2.72 -5.84 2.83
CA TRP A 160 -2.60 -5.23 1.53
C TRP A 160 -1.20 -5.48 0.97
N TYR A 161 -0.98 -5.19 -0.29
CA TYR A 161 0.28 -5.47 -0.95
C TYR A 161 0.80 -4.23 -1.64
N MET A 162 2.11 -4.06 -1.62
CA MET A 162 2.80 -3.01 -2.33
C MET A 162 3.89 -3.60 -3.21
N GLY A 163 3.93 -3.16 -4.48
CA GLY A 163 4.93 -3.58 -5.45
C GLY A 163 5.73 -2.41 -6.00
N ALA A 164 6.97 -2.68 -6.40
CA ALA A 164 7.79 -1.74 -7.15
C ALA A 164 8.77 -2.46 -8.07
N VAL A 165 9.01 -1.85 -9.23
CA VAL A 165 10.01 -2.31 -10.21
C VAL A 165 10.72 -1.12 -10.81
N TRP A 166 11.97 -1.35 -11.19
CA TRP A 166 12.75 -0.42 -11.99
C TRP A 166 13.07 -1.07 -13.34
N ASP A 167 12.75 -0.40 -14.44
CA ASP A 167 12.87 -0.98 -15.77
C ASP A 167 14.29 -1.45 -16.12
N LYS A 168 15.33 -0.79 -15.60
CA LYS A 168 16.72 -1.18 -15.84
C LYS A 168 17.13 -2.45 -15.10
N ALA A 169 16.48 -2.79 -13.98
CA ALA A 169 16.84 -3.93 -13.12
C ALA A 169 15.76 -5.02 -13.08
N SER A 170 14.77 -4.97 -13.98
CA SER A 170 13.68 -5.95 -14.02
C SER A 170 13.31 -6.36 -15.43
N PRO A 171 12.58 -7.47 -15.64
CA PRO A 171 12.06 -7.85 -16.94
C PRO A 171 10.93 -6.95 -17.44
N PHE A 172 10.32 -6.15 -16.54
CA PHE A 172 9.22 -5.26 -16.90
C PHE A 172 9.77 -3.97 -17.51
N LYS A 173 9.52 -3.77 -18.80
CA LYS A 173 10.07 -2.65 -19.59
C LYS A 173 9.02 -1.62 -20.00
N SER A 174 7.74 -1.84 -19.62
CA SER A 174 6.62 -0.95 -19.95
C SER A 174 5.55 -0.96 -18.87
N SER A 175 4.73 0.07 -18.88
CA SER A 175 3.55 0.18 -18.01
C SER A 175 2.60 -1.01 -18.19
N ALA A 176 2.35 -1.43 -19.42
CA ALA A 176 1.45 -2.55 -19.73
C ALA A 176 1.97 -3.87 -19.14
N ALA A 177 3.28 -4.15 -19.25
CA ALA A 177 3.86 -5.36 -18.68
C ALA A 177 3.79 -5.36 -17.14
N TRP A 178 4.03 -4.20 -16.51
CA TRP A 178 3.92 -4.06 -15.06
C TRP A 178 2.46 -4.19 -14.57
N GLU A 179 1.51 -3.58 -15.28
CA GLU A 179 0.10 -3.68 -14.95
C GLU A 179 -0.40 -5.12 -15.07
N ALA A 180 -0.02 -5.85 -16.13
CA ALA A 180 -0.38 -7.25 -16.30
C ALA A 180 0.13 -8.11 -15.13
N GLU A 181 1.37 -7.90 -14.67
CA GLU A 181 1.91 -8.59 -13.50
C GLU A 181 1.13 -8.22 -12.22
N ALA A 182 0.82 -6.96 -12.01
CA ALA A 182 0.05 -6.51 -10.85
C ALA A 182 -1.36 -7.13 -10.83
N ARG A 183 -2.03 -7.24 -11.99
CA ARG A 183 -3.31 -7.94 -12.13
C ARG A 183 -3.18 -9.42 -11.81
N ARG A 184 -2.16 -10.10 -12.34
CA ARG A 184 -1.87 -11.51 -12.04
C ARG A 184 -1.69 -11.73 -10.53
N VAL A 185 -0.89 -10.89 -9.87
CA VAL A 185 -0.68 -10.98 -8.42
C VAL A 185 -1.97 -10.72 -7.65
N ARG A 186 -2.79 -9.75 -8.06
CA ARG A 186 -4.10 -9.51 -7.45
C ARG A 186 -4.97 -10.76 -7.48
N GLU A 187 -5.05 -11.45 -8.62
CA GLU A 187 -5.82 -12.68 -8.75
C GLU A 187 -5.29 -13.79 -7.83
N CYS A 188 -3.96 -13.96 -7.74
CA CYS A 188 -3.36 -14.92 -6.81
C CYS A 188 -3.68 -14.61 -5.35
N VAL A 189 -3.73 -13.33 -4.99
CA VAL A 189 -4.06 -12.88 -3.62
C VAL A 189 -5.54 -13.11 -3.30
N ARG A 190 -6.42 -12.89 -4.25
CA ARG A 190 -7.87 -13.10 -4.09
C ARG A 190 -8.25 -14.58 -4.09
N HIS A 191 -7.53 -15.38 -4.84
CA HIS A 191 -7.74 -16.81 -5.01
C HIS A 191 -6.50 -17.61 -4.60
N PRO A 192 -6.14 -17.62 -3.29
CA PRO A 192 -4.93 -18.30 -2.83
C PRO A 192 -5.06 -19.82 -3.04
N LEU A 193 -3.94 -20.44 -3.40
CA LEU A 193 -3.87 -21.89 -3.51
C LEU A 193 -4.16 -22.55 -2.15
N GLN A 194 -5.05 -23.54 -2.14
CA GLN A 194 -5.29 -24.37 -0.97
C GLN A 194 -4.42 -25.63 -1.07
N VAL A 195 -3.43 -25.71 -0.19
CA VAL A 195 -2.56 -26.89 -0.08
C VAL A 195 -3.09 -27.78 1.05
N ARG A 196 -3.41 -29.04 0.73
CA ARG A 196 -3.71 -30.07 1.73
C ARG A 196 -2.52 -31.03 1.78
N VAL A 197 -1.87 -31.08 2.92
CA VAL A 197 -0.85 -32.10 3.20
C VAL A 197 -1.61 -33.36 3.65
N ARG A 198 -1.35 -34.47 2.97
CA ARG A 198 -1.88 -35.81 3.36
C ARG A 198 -0.88 -36.52 4.24
#